data_d85fac6c94a72d122c3f9ebb82f582f8
#
_entry.id   d85fac6c94a72d122c3f9ebb82f582f8
#
_cell.length_a   1.000
_cell.length_b   1.000
_cell.length_c   1.000
_cell.angle_alpha   90.00
_cell.angle_beta   90.00
_cell.angle_gamma   90.00
#
_symmetry.space_group_name_H-M   'P 1'
#
loop_
_entity.id
_entity.type
_entity.pdbx_description
1 polymer ?
#
loop_
_entity_poly.entity_id
_entity_poly.type
_entity_poly.pdbx_seq_one_letter_code
_entity_poly.pdbx_strand_id
1 'polypeptide(L)'
;MQNLISEFRHFQKVLLNEILELKSELGIIKCSVAKKNTYESLLCPLDIPLKNKSELDVAEELLGGVTLTAKLVSWCETTGGKDFEHHIRRLLSKLLSHSFSLEINFTGTSKQGSPKIAFKGTNLCKIIVSSVARSQNVNEAEVEQFCGRWFHGGADRYGGRAKRS
;
A
#
# COMPACT_ATOMS: atom_id res chain seq x y z
N MET A 1 -32.10 -57.54 3.00
CA MET A 1 -32.33 -56.23 2.39
C MET A 1 -32.38 -55.09 3.44
N GLN A 2 -33.06 -55.25 4.58
CA GLN A 2 -33.17 -54.20 5.61
C GLN A 2 -31.82 -53.80 6.24
N ASN A 3 -30.88 -54.73 6.41
CA ASN A 3 -29.56 -54.47 7.01
C ASN A 3 -28.68 -53.55 6.14
N LEU A 4 -28.70 -53.75 4.84
CA LEU A 4 -27.93 -52.94 3.89
C LEU A 4 -28.39 -51.45 3.84
N ILE A 5 -29.69 -51.22 3.94
CA ILE A 5 -30.28 -49.88 4.00
C ILE A 5 -29.90 -49.17 5.31
N SER A 6 -29.86 -49.92 6.42
CA SER A 6 -29.43 -49.40 7.72
C SER A 6 -27.96 -48.99 7.72
N GLU A 7 -27.08 -49.83 7.17
CA GLU A 7 -25.64 -49.54 7.05
C GLU A 7 -25.38 -48.34 6.12
N PHE A 8 -26.11 -48.26 5.01
CA PHE A 8 -26.00 -47.13 4.09
C PHE A 8 -26.41 -45.80 4.75
N ARG A 9 -27.50 -45.79 5.52
CA ARG A 9 -27.92 -44.61 6.28
C ARG A 9 -26.92 -44.25 7.37
N HIS A 10 -26.31 -45.21 8.03
CA HIS A 10 -25.27 -44.95 9.01
C HIS A 10 -24.04 -44.31 8.35
N PHE A 11 -23.58 -44.88 7.23
CA PHE A 11 -22.49 -44.35 6.45
C PHE A 11 -22.75 -42.91 6.00
N GLN A 12 -23.95 -42.63 5.47
CA GLN A 12 -24.34 -41.25 5.08
C GLN A 12 -24.25 -40.27 6.27
N LYS A 13 -24.69 -40.67 7.47
CA LYS A 13 -24.60 -39.81 8.66
C LYS A 13 -23.17 -39.53 9.07
N VAL A 14 -22.30 -40.53 9.06
CA VAL A 14 -20.88 -40.35 9.37
C VAL A 14 -20.22 -39.42 8.38
N LEU A 15 -20.45 -39.60 7.10
CA LEU A 15 -19.90 -38.78 6.03
C LEU A 15 -20.38 -37.33 6.13
N LEU A 16 -21.65 -37.10 6.46
CA LEU A 16 -22.21 -35.77 6.66
C LEU A 16 -21.56 -35.07 7.86
N ASN A 17 -21.31 -35.76 8.95
CA ASN A 17 -20.65 -35.20 10.13
C ASN A 17 -19.21 -34.82 9.83
N GLU A 18 -18.43 -35.66 9.15
CA GLU A 18 -17.06 -35.34 8.74
C GLU A 18 -17.01 -34.12 7.81
N ILE A 19 -17.95 -34.00 6.86
CA ILE A 19 -18.05 -32.82 5.98
C ILE A 19 -18.35 -31.53 6.78
N LEU A 20 -19.20 -31.62 7.81
CA LEU A 20 -19.53 -30.49 8.67
C LEU A 20 -18.34 -30.07 9.53
N GLU A 21 -17.57 -31.00 10.07
CA GLU A 21 -16.33 -30.75 10.81
C GLU A 21 -15.29 -30.07 9.92
N LEU A 22 -15.03 -30.64 8.73
CA LEU A 22 -14.10 -30.03 7.76
C LEU A 22 -14.52 -28.62 7.35
N LYS A 23 -15.80 -28.34 7.16
CA LYS A 23 -16.32 -26.99 6.90
C LYS A 23 -16.07 -26.06 8.06
N SER A 24 -16.20 -26.50 9.29
CA SER A 24 -15.92 -25.73 10.50
C SER A 24 -14.42 -25.39 10.59
N GLU A 25 -13.54 -26.36 10.39
CA GLU A 25 -12.09 -26.17 10.38
C GLU A 25 -11.65 -25.20 9.28
N LEU A 26 -12.19 -25.33 8.05
CA LEU A 26 -11.96 -24.41 6.96
C LEU A 26 -12.44 -22.99 7.30
N GLY A 27 -13.52 -22.84 8.04
CA GLY A 27 -14.00 -21.56 8.54
C GLY A 27 -12.99 -20.90 9.48
N ILE A 28 -12.44 -21.66 10.43
CA ILE A 28 -11.43 -21.18 11.38
C ILE A 28 -10.15 -20.79 10.65
N ILE A 29 -9.68 -21.60 9.72
CA ILE A 29 -8.49 -21.31 8.92
C ILE A 29 -8.69 -20.03 8.09
N LYS A 30 -9.84 -19.88 7.42
CA LYS A 30 -10.17 -18.67 6.66
C LYS A 30 -10.17 -17.42 7.53
N CYS A 31 -10.74 -17.48 8.74
CA CYS A 31 -10.72 -16.37 9.69
C CYS A 31 -9.31 -16.04 10.16
N SER A 32 -8.47 -17.05 10.42
CA SER A 32 -7.09 -16.87 10.85
C SER A 32 -6.23 -16.25 9.75
N VAL A 33 -6.39 -16.71 8.50
CA VAL A 33 -5.71 -16.17 7.32
C VAL A 33 -6.16 -14.73 7.04
N ALA A 34 -7.46 -14.45 7.15
CA ALA A 34 -7.98 -13.09 6.97
C ALA A 34 -7.41 -12.12 8.03
N LYS A 35 -7.35 -12.53 9.31
CA LYS A 35 -6.73 -11.71 10.37
C LYS A 35 -5.24 -11.50 10.11
N LYS A 36 -4.49 -12.52 9.72
CA LYS A 36 -3.06 -12.40 9.40
C LYS A 36 -2.83 -11.45 8.23
N ASN A 37 -3.62 -11.56 7.16
CA ASN A 37 -3.56 -10.67 6.02
C ASN A 37 -3.89 -9.21 6.40
N THR A 38 -4.81 -8.99 7.34
CA THR A 38 -5.15 -7.65 7.83
C THR A 38 -3.98 -7.02 8.60
N TYR A 39 -3.28 -7.77 9.45
CA TYR A 39 -2.08 -7.27 10.14
C TYR A 39 -0.92 -7.01 9.19
N GLU A 40 -0.67 -7.89 8.22
CA GLU A 40 0.38 -7.69 7.22
C GLU A 40 0.10 -6.49 6.30
N SER A 41 -1.16 -6.19 5.99
CA SER A 41 -1.54 -5.02 5.20
C SER A 41 -1.41 -3.69 5.96
N LEU A 42 -1.34 -3.72 7.29
CA LEU A 42 -1.11 -2.54 8.12
C LEU A 42 0.37 -2.11 8.16
N LEU A 43 1.29 -3.03 7.86
CA LEU A 43 2.72 -2.76 7.84
C LEU A 43 3.18 -2.43 6.42
N CYS A 44 3.95 -1.34 6.29
CA CYS A 44 4.59 -1.04 5.01
C CYS A 44 5.57 -2.16 4.65
N PRO A 45 5.51 -2.71 3.42
CA PRO A 45 6.43 -3.76 3.01
C PRO A 45 7.84 -3.25 2.66
N LEU A 46 8.04 -1.94 2.66
CA LEU A 46 9.33 -1.28 2.47
C LEU A 46 9.88 -0.79 3.81
N ASP A 47 11.18 -0.72 3.94
CA ASP A 47 11.85 -0.05 5.06
C ASP A 47 11.71 1.47 4.90
N ILE A 48 10.83 2.06 5.70
CA ILE A 48 10.47 3.48 5.60
C ILE A 48 10.75 4.22 6.92
N PRO A 49 11.01 5.54 6.89
CA PRO A 49 11.03 6.41 5.71
C PRO A 49 12.30 6.29 4.88
N LEU A 50 12.21 6.38 3.55
CA LEU A 50 13.36 6.47 2.65
C LEU A 50 14.11 7.77 2.91
N LYS A 51 15.44 7.69 3.06
CA LYS A 51 16.29 8.80 3.52
C LYS A 51 17.20 9.38 2.44
N ASN A 52 17.41 8.64 1.37
CA ASN A 52 18.33 9.01 0.28
C ASN A 52 17.98 8.29 -1.02
N LYS A 53 18.70 8.69 -2.10
CA LYS A 53 18.49 8.10 -3.42
C LYS A 53 18.78 6.61 -3.48
N SER A 54 19.82 6.15 -2.78
CA SER A 54 20.19 4.73 -2.77
C SER A 54 19.08 3.84 -2.22
N GLU A 55 18.43 4.27 -1.13
CA GLU A 55 17.28 3.57 -0.56
C GLU A 55 16.07 3.58 -1.50
N LEU A 56 15.86 4.69 -2.25
CA LEU A 56 14.82 4.75 -3.27
C LEU A 56 15.13 3.78 -4.42
N ASP A 57 16.38 3.72 -4.90
CA ASP A 57 16.77 2.84 -6.00
C ASP A 57 16.58 1.36 -5.60
N VAL A 58 16.93 0.98 -4.37
CA VAL A 58 16.68 -0.37 -3.83
C VAL A 58 15.17 -0.65 -3.75
N ALA A 59 14.37 0.31 -3.28
CA ALA A 59 12.92 0.15 -3.24
C ALA A 59 12.32 -0.03 -4.65
N GLU A 60 12.81 0.73 -5.65
CA GLU A 60 12.38 0.61 -7.04
C GLU A 60 12.72 -0.76 -7.65
N GLU A 61 13.89 -1.29 -7.37
CA GLU A 61 14.29 -2.64 -7.79
C GLU A 61 13.38 -3.71 -7.19
N LEU A 62 13.12 -3.63 -5.88
CA LEU A 62 12.22 -4.55 -5.18
C LEU A 62 10.77 -4.47 -5.70
N LEU A 63 10.31 -3.28 -6.09
CA LEU A 63 8.99 -3.05 -6.68
C LEU A 63 8.85 -3.53 -8.12
N GLY A 64 9.93 -4.02 -8.75
CA GLY A 64 9.85 -4.82 -9.97
C GLY A 64 9.17 -6.18 -9.76
N GLY A 65 9.09 -6.66 -8.51
CA GLY A 65 8.45 -7.93 -8.15
C GLY A 65 6.95 -7.79 -7.87
N VAL A 66 6.14 -8.71 -8.43
CA VAL A 66 4.66 -8.68 -8.33
C VAL A 66 4.16 -8.75 -6.88
N THR A 67 4.79 -9.61 -6.06
CA THR A 67 4.34 -9.86 -4.67
C THR A 67 4.50 -8.63 -3.78
N LEU A 68 5.64 -7.95 -3.86
CA LEU A 68 5.90 -6.76 -3.05
C LEU A 68 5.03 -5.58 -3.49
N THR A 69 4.88 -5.43 -4.80
CA THR A 69 3.98 -4.42 -5.39
C THR A 69 2.54 -4.59 -4.90
N ALA A 70 2.00 -5.82 -4.90
CA ALA A 70 0.66 -6.09 -4.39
C ALA A 70 0.51 -5.75 -2.90
N LYS A 71 1.51 -6.06 -2.08
CA LYS A 71 1.53 -5.70 -0.65
C LYS A 71 1.57 -4.19 -0.45
N LEU A 72 2.38 -3.46 -1.24
CA LEU A 72 2.46 -2.00 -1.15
C LEU A 72 1.16 -1.33 -1.60
N VAL A 73 0.51 -1.82 -2.65
CA VAL A 73 -0.83 -1.36 -3.07
C VAL A 73 -1.83 -1.50 -1.91
N SER A 74 -1.89 -2.68 -1.29
CA SER A 74 -2.77 -2.93 -0.14
C SER A 74 -2.48 -1.99 1.03
N TRP A 75 -1.20 -1.75 1.34
CA TRP A 75 -0.79 -0.82 2.38
C TRP A 75 -1.17 0.63 2.05
N CYS A 76 -0.99 1.06 0.80
CA CYS A 76 -1.42 2.39 0.35
C CYS A 76 -2.92 2.59 0.55
N GLU A 77 -3.74 1.64 0.11
CA GLU A 77 -5.20 1.70 0.25
C GLU A 77 -5.65 1.72 1.71
N THR A 78 -5.02 0.89 2.55
CA THR A 78 -5.32 0.79 4.00
C THR A 78 -4.92 2.04 4.77
N THR A 79 -3.86 2.75 4.32
CA THR A 79 -3.43 4.01 4.94
C THR A 79 -4.52 5.07 4.90
N GLY A 80 -5.28 5.14 3.81
CA GLY A 80 -6.46 5.96 3.64
C GLY A 80 -6.30 7.45 3.97
N GLY A 81 -7.36 8.20 3.80
CA GLY A 81 -7.46 9.62 4.13
C GLY A 81 -8.92 10.08 4.09
N LYS A 82 -9.25 11.24 4.68
CA LYS A 82 -10.58 11.83 4.58
C LYS A 82 -10.93 12.27 3.16
N ASP A 83 -9.93 12.59 2.38
CA ASP A 83 -9.96 12.95 0.97
C ASP A 83 -8.65 12.49 0.31
N PHE A 84 -8.56 12.56 -1.04
CA PHE A 84 -7.38 12.11 -1.78
C PHE A 84 -6.14 12.95 -1.46
N GLU A 85 -6.27 14.25 -1.21
CA GLU A 85 -5.15 15.11 -0.83
C GLU A 85 -4.56 14.73 0.53
N HIS A 86 -5.42 14.47 1.51
CA HIS A 86 -4.99 14.02 2.83
C HIS A 86 -4.38 12.62 2.76
N HIS A 87 -4.91 11.75 1.93
CA HIS A 87 -4.37 10.40 1.69
C HIS A 87 -2.94 10.48 1.12
N ILE A 88 -2.71 11.31 0.07
CA ILE A 88 -1.38 11.52 -0.51
C ILE A 88 -0.40 12.10 0.52
N ARG A 89 -0.82 13.11 1.30
CA ARG A 89 0.04 13.69 2.35
C ARG A 89 0.49 12.63 3.35
N ARG A 90 -0.43 11.77 3.79
CA ARG A 90 -0.11 10.67 4.72
C ARG A 90 0.87 9.68 4.13
N LEU A 91 0.66 9.25 2.89
CA LEU A 91 1.52 8.31 2.20
C LEU A 91 2.93 8.87 2.01
N LEU A 92 3.05 10.04 1.39
CA LEU A 92 4.34 10.64 1.11
C LEU A 92 5.12 11.02 2.38
N SER A 93 4.43 11.47 3.44
CA SER A 93 5.08 11.79 4.72
C SER A 93 5.56 10.54 5.48
N LYS A 94 4.95 9.37 5.25
CA LYS A 94 5.41 8.10 5.81
C LYS A 94 6.55 7.50 4.99
N LEU A 95 6.46 7.60 3.66
CA LEU A 95 7.39 6.97 2.73
C LEU A 95 8.73 7.70 2.61
N LEU A 96 8.73 9.02 2.75
CA LEU A 96 9.92 9.85 2.54
C LEU A 96 10.27 10.62 3.81
N SER A 97 11.54 10.60 4.20
CA SER A 97 12.04 11.50 5.24
C SER A 97 11.90 12.96 4.77
N HIS A 98 11.79 13.89 5.73
CA HIS A 98 11.69 15.29 5.37
C HIS A 98 12.90 15.78 4.57
N SER A 99 14.12 15.46 5.03
CA SER A 99 15.36 15.82 4.34
C SER A 99 15.38 15.31 2.90
N PHE A 100 15.08 14.06 2.69
CA PHE A 100 15.09 13.46 1.36
C PHE A 100 13.96 14.01 0.47
N SER A 101 12.80 14.33 1.05
CA SER A 101 11.71 14.97 0.30
C SER A 101 12.06 16.34 -0.28
N LEU A 102 13.12 17.00 0.22
CA LEU A 102 13.64 18.26 -0.32
C LEU A 102 14.56 18.06 -1.53
N GLU A 103 15.17 16.88 -1.66
CA GLU A 103 16.04 16.49 -2.79
C GLU A 103 15.25 15.98 -3.99
N ILE A 104 13.98 15.61 -3.75
CA ILE A 104 13.04 15.09 -4.77
C ILE A 104 12.11 16.22 -5.22
N ASN A 105 11.72 16.19 -6.47
CA ASN A 105 10.51 16.86 -6.94
C ASN A 105 9.74 15.96 -7.92
N PHE A 106 8.57 16.40 -8.36
CA PHE A 106 7.71 15.54 -9.17
C PHE A 106 8.33 15.25 -10.56
N THR A 107 8.95 16.23 -11.22
CA THR A 107 9.44 16.11 -12.59
C THR A 107 10.96 16.01 -12.73
N GLY A 108 11.73 16.13 -11.64
CA GLY A 108 13.20 16.16 -11.68
C GLY A 108 13.80 17.49 -12.12
N THR A 109 12.97 18.43 -12.58
CA THR A 109 13.45 19.73 -13.07
C THR A 109 13.64 20.72 -11.93
N SER A 110 14.74 21.47 -11.95
CA SER A 110 14.97 22.61 -11.04
C SER A 110 15.14 23.88 -11.86
N LYS A 111 14.42 24.94 -11.49
CA LYS A 111 14.55 26.25 -12.13
C LYS A 111 15.78 26.98 -11.64
N GLN A 112 16.29 26.69 -10.47
CA GLN A 112 17.46 27.30 -9.85
C GLN A 112 18.23 26.25 -9.06
N GLY A 113 19.44 25.89 -9.47
CA GLY A 113 20.34 24.98 -8.76
C GLY A 113 20.46 23.59 -9.38
N SER A 114 20.98 22.67 -8.59
CA SER A 114 21.22 21.29 -9.01
C SER A 114 19.94 20.55 -9.39
N PRO A 115 19.97 19.65 -10.39
CA PRO A 115 18.82 18.85 -10.78
C PRO A 115 18.35 18.00 -9.58
N LYS A 116 17.04 17.94 -9.37
CA LYS A 116 16.44 17.11 -8.34
C LYS A 116 16.11 15.72 -8.86
N ILE A 117 15.95 14.79 -7.95
CA ILE A 117 15.48 13.44 -8.27
C ILE A 117 14.02 13.53 -8.73
N ALA A 118 13.70 12.92 -9.88
CA ALA A 118 12.33 12.85 -10.39
C ALA A 118 11.56 11.78 -9.64
N PHE A 119 10.39 12.12 -9.08
CA PHE A 119 9.47 11.15 -8.52
C PHE A 119 8.55 10.55 -9.58
N LYS A 120 8.14 11.36 -10.58
CA LYS A 120 7.34 10.91 -11.71
C LYS A 120 8.10 9.87 -12.53
N GLY A 121 7.43 8.78 -12.86
CA GLY A 121 8.01 7.67 -13.61
C GLY A 121 8.55 6.53 -12.74
N THR A 122 8.75 6.74 -11.44
CA THR A 122 9.12 5.67 -10.51
C THR A 122 7.96 4.68 -10.32
N ASN A 123 8.26 3.41 -10.00
CA ASN A 123 7.24 2.41 -9.64
C ASN A 123 6.48 2.82 -8.39
N LEU A 124 7.17 3.41 -7.43
CA LEU A 124 6.58 3.95 -6.21
C LEU A 124 5.51 5.03 -6.52
N CYS A 125 5.82 5.96 -7.44
CA CYS A 125 4.87 6.98 -7.89
C CYS A 125 3.63 6.33 -8.54
N LYS A 126 3.82 5.40 -9.47
CA LYS A 126 2.71 4.70 -10.15
C LYS A 126 1.79 3.99 -9.17
N ILE A 127 2.38 3.28 -8.20
CA ILE A 127 1.62 2.56 -7.17
C ILE A 127 0.81 3.52 -6.31
N ILE A 128 1.40 4.62 -5.84
CA ILE A 128 0.68 5.61 -5.04
C ILE A 128 -0.47 6.22 -5.83
N VAL A 129 -0.19 6.68 -7.06
CA VAL A 129 -1.18 7.34 -7.92
C VAL A 129 -2.38 6.42 -8.19
N SER A 130 -2.12 5.19 -8.65
CA SER A 130 -3.18 4.24 -8.97
C SER A 130 -3.97 3.78 -7.72
N SER A 131 -3.29 3.57 -6.57
CA SER A 131 -3.95 3.16 -5.34
C SER A 131 -4.86 4.26 -4.77
N VAL A 132 -4.39 5.51 -4.77
CA VAL A 132 -5.19 6.64 -4.29
C VAL A 132 -6.35 6.92 -5.24
N ALA A 133 -6.11 6.96 -6.55
CA ALA A 133 -7.14 7.18 -7.56
C ALA A 133 -8.28 6.17 -7.42
N ARG A 134 -7.94 4.89 -7.27
CA ARG A 134 -8.91 3.81 -7.09
C ARG A 134 -9.65 3.88 -5.74
N SER A 135 -8.93 4.06 -4.64
CA SER A 135 -9.53 4.05 -3.29
C SER A 135 -10.38 5.30 -2.99
N GLN A 136 -10.10 6.42 -3.63
CA GLN A 136 -10.80 7.69 -3.45
C GLN A 136 -11.74 8.04 -4.61
N ASN A 137 -11.80 7.18 -5.64
CA ASN A 137 -12.61 7.37 -6.85
C ASN A 137 -12.36 8.73 -7.54
N VAL A 138 -11.09 9.07 -7.75
CA VAL A 138 -10.64 10.30 -8.42
C VAL A 138 -9.75 9.96 -9.61
N ASN A 139 -9.53 10.94 -10.51
CA ASN A 139 -8.68 10.76 -11.67
C ASN A 139 -7.19 10.72 -11.26
N GLU A 140 -6.39 9.84 -11.88
CA GLU A 140 -4.95 9.77 -11.67
C GLU A 140 -4.23 11.10 -11.95
N ALA A 141 -4.69 11.87 -12.93
CA ALA A 141 -4.12 13.18 -13.25
C ALA A 141 -4.28 14.18 -12.10
N GLU A 142 -5.39 14.15 -11.37
CA GLU A 142 -5.60 14.98 -10.16
C GLU A 142 -4.66 14.57 -9.04
N VAL A 143 -4.47 13.26 -8.86
CA VAL A 143 -3.51 12.70 -7.89
C VAL A 143 -2.08 13.12 -8.23
N GLU A 144 -1.65 12.98 -9.49
CA GLU A 144 -0.33 13.42 -9.96
C GLU A 144 -0.12 14.92 -9.73
N GLN A 145 -1.10 15.74 -10.08
CA GLN A 145 -1.03 17.18 -9.87
C GLN A 145 -0.84 17.53 -8.39
N PHE A 146 -1.55 16.82 -7.52
CA PHE A 146 -1.39 17.05 -6.08
C PHE A 146 -0.03 16.56 -5.56
N CYS A 147 0.49 15.44 -6.03
CA CYS A 147 1.86 15.02 -5.73
C CYS A 147 2.88 16.11 -6.07
N GLY A 148 2.75 16.74 -7.25
CA GLY A 148 3.57 17.87 -7.66
C GLY A 148 3.49 19.04 -6.67
N ARG A 149 2.28 19.43 -6.26
CA ARG A 149 2.05 20.48 -5.24
C ARG A 149 2.69 20.13 -3.90
N TRP A 150 2.58 18.86 -3.49
CA TRP A 150 3.15 18.39 -2.23
C TRP A 150 4.67 18.52 -2.21
N PHE A 151 5.39 18.14 -3.27
CA PHE A 151 6.84 18.31 -3.38
C PHE A 151 7.22 19.80 -3.43
N HIS A 152 6.47 20.63 -4.15
CA HIS A 152 6.73 22.08 -4.24
C HIS A 152 6.68 22.75 -2.86
N GLY A 153 5.71 22.38 -2.02
CA GLY A 153 5.57 22.89 -0.66
C GLY A 153 6.55 22.30 0.37
N GLY A 154 7.53 21.50 -0.06
CA GLY A 154 8.48 20.80 0.81
C GLY A 154 9.19 21.69 1.81
N ALA A 155 9.74 22.79 1.32
CA ALA A 155 10.53 23.73 2.12
C ALA A 155 9.72 24.52 3.18
N ASP A 156 8.39 24.57 3.04
CA ASP A 156 7.51 25.28 3.99
C ASP A 156 6.94 24.37 5.07
N ARG A 157 7.15 23.05 4.94
CA ARG A 157 6.75 22.08 5.95
C ARG A 157 7.64 22.15 7.18
N TYR A 158 7.11 21.74 8.33
CA TYR A 158 7.82 21.69 9.62
C TYR A 158 8.46 23.02 10.06
N GLY A 159 7.77 24.12 9.80
CA GLY A 159 8.22 25.45 10.24
C GLY A 159 9.29 26.10 9.37
N GLY A 160 9.57 25.57 8.17
CA GLY A 160 10.56 26.14 7.24
C GLY A 160 10.25 27.57 6.81
N ARG A 161 8.97 28.01 6.83
CA ARG A 161 8.56 29.39 6.55
C ARG A 161 9.03 30.37 7.66
N ALA A 162 8.95 29.96 8.92
CA ALA A 162 9.35 30.79 10.06
C ALA A 162 10.87 31.00 10.17
N LYS A 163 11.68 30.14 9.54
CA LYS A 163 13.15 30.24 9.54
C LYS A 163 13.69 31.13 8.44
N ARG A 164 12.83 31.66 7.54
CA ARG A 164 13.18 32.51 6.39
C ARG A 164 12.74 33.99 6.55
N SER A 165 12.13 34.35 7.71
CA SER A 165 11.77 35.71 8.10
C SER A 165 12.93 36.30 8.95
#